data_8dd8af064a96ca017d4d249a6d8cb27d
#
_entry.id   8dd8af064a96ca017d4d249a6d8cb27d
#
_cell.length_a   1.000
_cell.length_b   1.000
_cell.length_c   1.000
_cell.angle_alpha   90.00
_cell.angle_beta   90.00
_cell.angle_gamma   90.00
#
_symmetry.space_group_name_H-M   'P 1'
#
loop_
_entity.id
_entity.type
_entity.pdbx_description
1 polymer ?
#
loop_
_entity_poly.entity_id
_entity_poly.type
_entity_poly.pdbx_seq_one_letter_code
_entity_poly.pdbx_strand_id
1 'polypeptide(L)'
;MLWPAFNELGDLLIGVYRATLVEVIAHFGHGTAQRIAITARLEHIYALARRTGSVQRFIIFGSYVTAAPNPRDIDIFLVMQSGFRPRDAPLEAQDLFRHDTAQSELGASIF
;
A
#
# COMPACT_ATOMS: atom_id res chain seq x y z
N MET A 1 -0.55 -4.02 -17.38
CA MET A 1 -0.84 -5.29 -16.72
C MET A 1 -2.28 -5.71 -16.97
N LEU A 2 -2.50 -6.99 -17.26
CA LEU A 2 -3.84 -7.56 -17.34
C LEU A 2 -4.21 -8.13 -15.97
N TRP A 3 -5.19 -7.49 -15.32
CA TRP A 3 -5.68 -7.97 -14.04
C TRP A 3 -6.69 -9.10 -14.25
N PRO A 4 -6.68 -10.17 -13.43
CA PRO A 4 -7.75 -11.15 -13.46
C PRO A 4 -9.07 -10.53 -12.99
N ALA A 5 -10.18 -11.09 -13.43
CA ALA A 5 -11.50 -10.68 -12.95
C ALA A 5 -11.63 -10.99 -11.46
N PHE A 6 -12.40 -10.18 -10.74
CA PHE A 6 -12.78 -10.48 -9.37
C PHE A 6 -13.68 -11.71 -9.32
N ASN A 7 -13.55 -12.51 -8.25
CA ASN A 7 -14.46 -13.62 -7.99
C ASN A 7 -15.82 -13.11 -7.46
N GLU A 8 -16.70 -14.01 -7.10
CA GLU A 8 -18.05 -13.68 -6.60
C GLU A 8 -18.02 -12.86 -5.31
N LEU A 9 -16.97 -12.99 -4.51
CA LEU A 9 -16.78 -12.23 -3.28
C LEU A 9 -16.11 -10.87 -3.51
N GLY A 10 -15.77 -10.55 -4.75
CA GLY A 10 -15.05 -9.30 -5.08
C GLY A 10 -13.55 -9.37 -4.87
N ASP A 11 -12.99 -10.57 -4.73
CA ASP A 11 -11.56 -10.74 -4.51
C ASP A 11 -10.84 -11.15 -5.81
N LEU A 12 -9.55 -10.83 -5.89
CA LEU A 12 -8.68 -11.39 -6.92
C LEU A 12 -8.42 -12.87 -6.61
N LEU A 13 -8.11 -13.64 -7.65
CA LEU A 13 -7.60 -14.99 -7.46
C LEU A 13 -6.37 -14.95 -6.56
N ILE A 14 -6.23 -15.96 -5.70
CA ILE A 14 -5.07 -16.07 -4.79
C ILE A 14 -3.78 -16.09 -5.61
N GLY A 15 -2.84 -15.22 -5.26
CA GLY A 15 -1.57 -15.11 -5.95
C GLY A 15 -0.85 -13.82 -5.61
N VAL A 16 0.36 -13.69 -6.14
CA VAL A 16 1.16 -12.48 -6.07
C VAL A 16 1.22 -11.86 -7.46
N TYR A 17 0.80 -10.61 -7.56
CA TYR A 17 0.75 -9.88 -8.83
C TYR A 17 1.79 -8.78 -8.80
N ARG A 18 2.67 -8.78 -9.81
CA ARG A 18 3.64 -7.70 -9.97
C ARG A 18 3.04 -6.59 -10.80
N ALA A 19 3.07 -5.38 -10.28
CA ALA A 19 2.51 -4.21 -10.95
C ALA A 19 3.31 -2.96 -10.58
N THR A 20 3.25 -1.96 -11.45
CA THR A 20 3.74 -0.62 -11.11
C THR A 20 2.69 0.10 -10.27
N LEU A 21 3.09 1.15 -9.56
CA LEU A 21 2.14 1.97 -8.81
C LEU A 21 1.08 2.57 -9.74
N VAL A 22 1.47 3.01 -10.94
CA VAL A 22 0.54 3.55 -11.94
C VAL A 22 -0.52 2.52 -12.32
N GLU A 23 -0.12 1.26 -12.53
CA GLU A 23 -1.06 0.18 -12.85
C GLU A 23 -2.02 -0.11 -11.69
N VAL A 24 -1.54 -0.10 -10.45
CA VAL A 24 -2.37 -0.28 -9.26
C VAL A 24 -3.41 0.84 -9.15
N ILE A 25 -2.98 2.07 -9.27
CA ILE A 25 -3.86 3.23 -9.17
C ILE A 25 -4.90 3.23 -10.29
N ALA A 26 -4.50 2.91 -11.51
CA ALA A 26 -5.42 2.84 -12.64
C ALA A 26 -6.53 1.79 -12.41
N HIS A 27 -6.22 0.70 -11.71
CA HIS A 27 -7.19 -0.39 -11.49
C HIS A 27 -8.02 -0.21 -10.21
N PHE A 28 -7.43 0.26 -9.11
CA PHE A 28 -8.06 0.33 -7.80
C PHE A 28 -8.33 1.74 -7.29
N GLY A 29 -7.71 2.77 -7.88
CA GLY A 29 -7.64 4.11 -7.33
C GLY A 29 -8.82 5.04 -7.68
N HIS A 30 -9.93 4.49 -8.16
CA HIS A 30 -11.07 5.29 -8.61
C HIS A 30 -12.39 4.58 -8.25
N GLY A 31 -13.50 5.21 -8.61
CA GLY A 31 -14.84 4.66 -8.44
C GLY A 31 -15.61 5.27 -7.28
N THR A 32 -14.98 5.55 -6.16
CA THR A 32 -15.60 6.21 -5.01
C THR A 32 -14.68 7.27 -4.42
N ALA A 33 -15.26 8.23 -3.68
CA ALA A 33 -14.47 9.23 -2.96
C ALA A 33 -13.53 8.57 -1.95
N GLN A 34 -13.97 7.48 -1.31
CA GLN A 34 -13.14 6.74 -0.36
C GLN A 34 -11.91 6.13 -1.03
N ARG A 35 -12.07 5.53 -2.21
CA ARG A 35 -10.93 4.97 -2.94
C ARG A 35 -9.95 6.05 -3.37
N ILE A 36 -10.43 7.20 -3.78
CA ILE A 36 -9.58 8.34 -4.16
C ILE A 36 -8.79 8.81 -2.93
N ALA A 37 -9.42 8.94 -1.77
CA ALA A 37 -8.75 9.35 -0.54
C ALA A 37 -7.68 8.36 -0.10
N ILE A 38 -7.99 7.05 -0.13
CA ILE A 38 -7.03 6.00 0.23
C ILE A 38 -5.86 5.97 -0.76
N THR A 39 -6.12 6.19 -2.04
CA THR A 39 -5.07 6.23 -3.06
C THR A 39 -4.09 7.37 -2.80
N ALA A 40 -4.58 8.53 -2.36
CA ALA A 40 -3.69 9.64 -1.98
C ALA A 40 -2.78 9.25 -0.82
N ARG A 41 -3.30 8.51 0.16
CA ARG A 41 -2.48 7.97 1.27
C ARG A 41 -1.44 6.98 0.75
N LEU A 42 -1.84 6.07 -0.14
CA LEU A 42 -0.93 5.10 -0.76
C LEU A 42 0.22 5.80 -1.48
N GLU A 43 -0.06 6.81 -2.27
CA GLU A 43 0.96 7.58 -2.98
C GLU A 43 1.95 8.24 -2.02
N HIS A 44 1.45 8.82 -0.93
CA HIS A 44 2.28 9.44 0.09
C HIS A 44 3.19 8.42 0.77
N ILE A 45 2.63 7.28 1.18
CA ILE A 45 3.37 6.19 1.84
C ILE A 45 4.43 5.63 0.90
N TYR A 46 4.09 5.41 -0.36
CA TYR A 46 5.03 4.93 -1.36
C TYR A 46 6.21 5.89 -1.55
N ALA A 47 5.93 7.19 -1.61
CA ALA A 47 6.98 8.20 -1.70
C ALA A 47 7.91 8.18 -0.48
N LEU A 48 7.36 8.07 0.73
CA LEU A 48 8.15 7.96 1.96
C LEU A 48 8.99 6.68 1.97
N ALA A 49 8.41 5.56 1.56
CA ALA A 49 9.11 4.28 1.51
C ALA A 49 10.31 4.36 0.55
N ARG A 50 10.14 4.95 -0.62
CA ARG A 50 11.22 5.13 -1.58
C ARG A 50 12.37 5.97 -1.05
N ARG A 51 12.10 6.93 -0.19
CA ARG A 51 13.15 7.77 0.41
C ARG A 51 14.10 7.01 1.31
N THR A 52 13.69 5.85 1.83
CA THR A 52 14.59 5.01 2.63
C THR A 52 15.72 4.44 1.80
N GLY A 53 15.51 4.24 0.50
CA GLY A 53 16.47 3.61 -0.39
C GLY A 53 16.69 2.12 -0.13
N SER A 54 15.89 1.50 0.75
CA SER A 54 16.12 0.15 1.25
C SER A 54 14.93 -0.78 1.11
N VAL A 55 13.89 -0.38 0.39
CA VAL A 55 12.72 -1.24 0.17
C VAL A 55 13.05 -2.28 -0.89
N GLN A 56 12.95 -3.55 -0.52
CA GLN A 56 13.08 -4.66 -1.44
C GLN A 56 11.75 -4.99 -2.11
N ARG A 57 10.66 -5.00 -1.33
CA ARG A 57 9.31 -5.23 -1.82
C ARG A 57 8.32 -4.32 -1.11
N PHE A 58 7.40 -3.77 -1.87
CA PHE A 58 6.26 -3.00 -1.39
C PHE A 58 5.01 -3.79 -1.75
N ILE A 59 4.35 -4.37 -0.76
CA ILE A 59 3.24 -5.29 -0.97
C ILE A 59 1.96 -4.63 -0.47
N ILE A 60 0.97 -4.55 -1.35
CA ILE A 60 -0.36 -4.04 -1.03
C ILE A 60 -1.31 -5.24 -0.94
N PHE A 61 -2.10 -5.30 0.13
CA PHE A 61 -3.07 -6.37 0.32
C PHE A 61 -4.33 -5.82 1.00
N GLY A 62 -5.26 -6.70 1.34
CA GLY A 62 -6.49 -6.33 2.03
C GLY A 62 -7.56 -5.73 1.13
N SER A 63 -8.48 -4.98 1.71
CA SER A 63 -9.71 -4.54 1.03
C SER A 63 -9.48 -3.58 -0.14
N TYR A 64 -8.37 -2.82 -0.14
CA TYR A 64 -8.09 -1.90 -1.23
C TYR A 64 -7.93 -2.63 -2.57
N VAL A 65 -7.34 -3.81 -2.57
CA VAL A 65 -7.12 -4.61 -3.78
C VAL A 65 -8.27 -5.58 -4.07
N THR A 66 -9.48 -5.18 -3.74
CA THR A 66 -10.73 -5.89 -4.01
C THR A 66 -11.70 -4.96 -4.73
N ALA A 67 -12.87 -5.49 -5.08
CA ALA A 67 -13.96 -4.70 -5.66
C ALA A 67 -14.78 -3.93 -4.62
N ALA A 68 -14.42 -3.98 -3.34
CA ALA A 68 -15.13 -3.28 -2.28
C ALA A 68 -15.26 -1.78 -2.60
N PRO A 69 -16.46 -1.18 -2.55
CA PRO A 69 -16.63 0.22 -2.92
C PRO A 69 -15.97 1.20 -1.93
N ASN A 70 -15.96 0.84 -0.65
CA ASN A 70 -15.43 1.70 0.40
C ASN A 70 -14.47 0.92 1.31
N PRO A 71 -13.25 0.57 0.84
CA PRO A 71 -12.26 -0.04 1.71
C PRO A 71 -11.93 0.92 2.86
N ARG A 72 -11.74 0.37 4.08
CA ARG A 72 -11.51 1.18 5.27
C ARG A 72 -10.13 1.81 5.32
N ASP A 73 -9.14 1.08 4.83
CA ASP A 73 -7.74 1.42 5.03
C ASP A 73 -6.90 0.82 3.91
N ILE A 74 -5.63 1.19 3.89
CA ILE A 74 -4.64 0.56 3.02
C ILE A 74 -3.75 -0.32 3.88
N ASP A 75 -3.61 -1.58 3.49
CA ASP A 75 -2.75 -2.54 4.17
C ASP A 75 -1.49 -2.76 3.33
N ILE A 76 -0.35 -2.53 3.94
CA ILE A 76 0.95 -2.57 3.27
C ILE A 76 1.91 -3.45 4.08
N PHE A 77 2.64 -4.30 3.38
CA PHE A 77 3.75 -5.05 3.95
C PHE A 77 5.04 -4.59 3.28
N LEU A 78 5.98 -4.10 4.07
CA LEU A 78 7.28 -3.65 3.59
C LEU A 78 8.33 -4.73 3.85
N VAL A 79 8.96 -5.20 2.79
CA VAL A 79 10.14 -6.05 2.89
C VAL A 79 11.35 -5.17 2.62
N MET A 80 12.16 -4.99 3.66
CA MET A 80 13.34 -4.14 3.59
C MET A 80 14.58 -4.97 3.26
N GLN A 81 15.60 -4.31 2.71
CA GLN A 81 16.88 -4.96 2.47
C GLN A 81 17.53 -5.39 3.78
N SER A 82 18.30 -6.48 3.71
CA SER A 82 19.06 -6.98 4.86
C SER A 82 19.96 -5.89 5.44
N GLY A 83 19.98 -5.79 6.76
CA GLY A 83 20.77 -4.79 7.47
C GLY A 83 20.10 -3.43 7.64
N PHE A 84 18.96 -3.19 7.00
CA PHE A 84 18.21 -1.95 7.21
C PHE A 84 17.66 -1.90 8.64
N ARG A 85 17.76 -0.71 9.27
CA ARG A 85 17.17 -0.43 10.58
C ARG A 85 16.28 0.80 10.47
N PRO A 86 15.10 0.82 11.13
CA PRO A 86 14.20 1.97 11.06
C PRO A 86 14.84 3.31 11.39
N ARG A 87 15.80 3.33 12.34
CA ARG A 87 16.56 4.53 12.71
C ARG A 87 17.43 5.08 11.58
N ASP A 88 17.72 4.27 10.57
CA ASP A 88 18.51 4.69 9.41
C ASP A 88 17.66 5.41 8.35
N ALA A 89 16.32 5.37 8.50
CA ALA A 89 15.42 6.04 7.58
C ALA A 89 15.48 7.58 7.80
N PRO A 90 15.24 8.36 6.72
CA PRO A 90 14.98 9.79 6.88
C PRO A 90 13.88 10.04 7.91
N LEU A 91 13.97 11.14 8.64
CA LEU A 91 13.05 11.42 9.75
C LEU A 91 11.57 11.36 9.31
N GLU A 92 11.26 11.91 8.15
CA GLU A 92 9.90 11.91 7.61
C GLU A 92 9.38 10.51 7.25
N ALA A 93 10.25 9.53 7.07
CA ALA A 93 9.89 8.15 6.74
C ALA A 93 9.84 7.23 7.98
N GLN A 94 10.30 7.68 9.14
CA GLN A 94 10.37 6.82 10.33
C GLN A 94 9.01 6.38 10.83
N ASP A 95 7.95 7.16 10.59
CA ASP A 95 6.59 6.82 10.99
C ASP A 95 6.07 5.57 10.29
N LEU A 96 6.63 5.20 9.13
CA LEU A 96 6.26 3.96 8.43
C LEU A 96 6.51 2.71 9.30
N PHE A 97 7.49 2.77 10.19
CA PHE A 97 7.96 1.64 10.98
C PHE A 97 7.39 1.62 12.41
N ARG A 98 6.44 2.50 12.67
CA ARG A 98 5.71 2.57 13.94
C ARG A 98 4.24 2.36 13.66
N HIS A 99 3.74 1.15 13.95
CA HIS A 99 2.39 0.75 13.56
C HIS A 99 1.31 1.74 14.04
N ASP A 100 1.35 2.14 15.31
CA ASP A 100 0.37 3.07 15.86
C ASP A 100 0.44 4.45 15.20
N THR A 101 1.65 4.95 14.97
CA THR A 101 1.86 6.24 14.31
C THR A 101 1.43 6.17 12.85
N ALA A 102 1.73 5.06 12.15
CA ALA A 102 1.31 4.89 10.77
C ALA A 102 -0.22 4.91 10.66
N GLN A 103 -0.94 4.26 11.55
CA GLN A 103 -2.40 4.29 11.56
C GLN A 103 -2.95 5.69 11.83
N SER A 104 -2.43 6.40 12.82
CA SER A 104 -2.96 7.71 13.22
C SER A 104 -2.54 8.83 12.27
N GLU A 105 -1.31 8.83 11.79
CA GLU A 105 -0.75 9.93 11.00
C GLU A 105 -0.84 9.67 9.49
N LEU A 106 -0.68 8.44 9.05
CA LEU A 106 -0.65 8.08 7.65
C LEU A 106 -1.94 7.40 7.16
N GLY A 107 -2.82 6.99 8.08
CA GLY A 107 -4.08 6.33 7.75
C GLY A 107 -3.88 4.98 7.09
N ALA A 108 -2.89 4.20 7.54
CA ALA A 108 -2.55 2.92 6.95
C ALA A 108 -2.10 1.92 8.00
N SER A 109 -2.31 0.64 7.71
CA SER A 109 -1.72 -0.47 8.47
C SER A 109 -0.47 -0.95 7.74
N ILE A 110 0.69 -0.70 8.33
CA ILE A 110 1.99 -1.02 7.72
C ILE A 110 2.69 -2.06 8.58
N PHE A 111 3.10 -3.11 7.94
CA PHE A 111 3.73 -4.28 8.58
C PHE A 111 5.15 -4.51 8.09
#